data_3f87fd8492eb0e95cbeb8ec4f8697bdc
#
_entry.id   3f87fd8492eb0e95cbeb8ec4f8697bdc
#
_cell.length_a   1.000
_cell.length_b   1.000
_cell.length_c   1.000
_cell.angle_alpha   90.00
_cell.angle_beta   90.00
_cell.angle_gamma   90.00
#
_symmetry.space_group_name_H-M   'P 1'
#
loop_
_entity.id
_entity.type
_entity.pdbx_description
1 polymer ?
#
loop_
_entity_poly.entity_id
_entity_poly.type
_entity_poly.pdbx_seq_one_letter_code
_entity_poly.pdbx_strand_id
1 'polypeptide(L)'
;DLFNEAPLNAFCNEVEEIAKTRGNPKLIIIDTVARHMAGKDENNAKEMGELVQTADKLKHDYQCAVMLVHHTGHNNQDRARGSTAFKGALDTEILVKSLGENDIIVSCEKQKDGPQFDTMQFLKVSVDPSIALQQVIRSVPKVKLTSNQAMAMDVFYEATKGNVASAGLALDEWRLLFNERHTGDNVKSKDTAFRRAREVLVDRGLLKCSNDIYSLGDKAT
;
A
#
# COMPACT_ATOMS: atom_id res chain seq x y z
N ASP A 1 2.50 -1.61 25.70
CA ASP A 1 1.75 -2.86 25.60
C ASP A 1 0.29 -2.61 25.95
N LEU A 2 -0.62 -2.83 25.01
CA LEU A 2 -2.06 -2.58 25.17
C LEU A 2 -2.84 -3.82 25.63
N PHE A 3 -2.17 -4.93 25.85
CA PHE A 3 -2.77 -6.16 26.36
C PHE A 3 -2.64 -6.30 27.89
N ASN A 4 -1.79 -5.51 28.52
CA ASN A 4 -1.62 -5.48 29.96
C ASN A 4 -2.41 -4.32 30.56
N GLU A 5 -3.18 -4.60 31.60
CA GLU A 5 -4.04 -3.59 32.24
C GLU A 5 -3.24 -2.37 32.74
N ALA A 6 -2.07 -2.58 33.34
CA ALA A 6 -1.33 -1.47 33.93
C ALA A 6 -0.83 -0.45 32.88
N PRO A 7 -0.15 -0.84 31.76
CA PRO A 7 0.17 0.09 30.69
C PRO A 7 -1.04 0.71 30.00
N LEU A 8 -2.11 -0.06 29.80
CA LEU A 8 -3.34 0.45 29.18
C LEU A 8 -4.00 1.51 30.08
N ASN A 9 -4.10 1.24 31.39
CA ASN A 9 -4.65 2.20 32.34
C ASN A 9 -3.79 3.47 32.44
N ALA A 10 -2.45 3.32 32.43
CA ALA A 10 -1.55 4.48 32.40
C ALA A 10 -1.78 5.33 31.14
N PHE A 11 -1.92 4.70 29.97
CA PHE A 11 -2.26 5.41 28.73
C PHE A 11 -3.62 6.12 28.82
N CYS A 12 -4.65 5.44 29.31
CA CYS A 12 -5.98 6.03 29.49
C CYS A 12 -5.94 7.24 30.43
N ASN A 13 -5.23 7.15 31.57
CA ASN A 13 -5.08 8.27 32.51
C ASN A 13 -4.42 9.48 31.80
N GLU A 14 -3.37 9.29 31.03
CA GLU A 14 -2.72 10.37 30.26
C GLU A 14 -3.69 11.01 29.24
N VAL A 15 -4.47 10.20 28.54
CA VAL A 15 -5.49 10.70 27.61
C VAL A 15 -6.54 11.52 28.34
N GLU A 16 -7.00 11.06 29.49
CA GLU A 16 -7.99 11.78 30.33
C GLU A 16 -7.44 13.11 30.84
N GLU A 17 -6.19 13.16 31.30
CA GLU A 17 -5.58 14.43 31.74
C GLU A 17 -5.49 15.44 30.56
N ILE A 18 -5.11 14.99 29.38
CA ILE A 18 -5.10 15.85 28.19
C ILE A 18 -6.52 16.30 27.83
N ALA A 19 -7.48 15.38 27.93
CA ALA A 19 -8.87 15.65 27.57
C ALA A 19 -9.52 16.73 28.45
N LYS A 20 -9.12 16.88 29.72
CA LYS A 20 -9.59 17.95 30.59
C LYS A 20 -9.36 19.36 30.04
N THR A 21 -8.30 19.54 29.27
CA THR A 21 -7.89 20.84 28.75
C THR A 21 -8.16 21.01 27.26
N ARG A 22 -8.15 19.91 26.51
CA ARG A 22 -8.22 19.92 25.02
C ARG A 22 -9.44 19.20 24.45
N GLY A 23 -10.25 18.57 25.29
CA GLY A 23 -11.33 17.67 24.86
C GLY A 23 -10.81 16.30 24.44
N ASN A 24 -11.73 15.37 24.19
CA ASN A 24 -11.42 14.02 23.78
C ASN A 24 -10.64 13.98 22.45
N PRO A 25 -9.69 13.04 22.29
CA PRO A 25 -9.00 12.85 21.01
C PRO A 25 -10.01 12.56 19.90
N LYS A 26 -9.72 12.95 18.68
CA LYS A 26 -10.49 12.55 17.50
C LYS A 26 -9.91 11.30 16.83
N LEU A 27 -8.65 11.03 17.10
CA LEU A 27 -7.91 9.88 16.55
C LEU A 27 -6.88 9.42 17.57
N ILE A 28 -6.84 8.11 17.81
CA ILE A 28 -5.77 7.42 18.53
C ILE A 28 -5.02 6.56 17.52
N ILE A 29 -3.70 6.72 17.44
CA ILE A 29 -2.85 5.95 16.50
C ILE A 29 -1.99 4.99 17.33
N ILE A 30 -2.04 3.70 16.99
CA ILE A 30 -1.22 2.63 17.58
C ILE A 30 -0.18 2.21 16.54
N ASP A 31 1.07 2.66 16.71
CA ASP A 31 2.18 2.40 15.81
C ASP A 31 3.32 1.65 16.55
N THR A 32 3.49 0.42 16.26
CA THR A 32 2.77 -0.52 15.40
C THR A 32 2.09 -1.60 16.23
N VAL A 33 1.15 -2.34 15.62
CA VAL A 33 0.49 -3.49 16.27
C VAL A 33 1.52 -4.44 16.88
N ALA A 34 2.54 -4.84 16.12
CA ALA A 34 3.59 -5.75 16.58
C ALA A 34 4.31 -5.26 17.87
N ARG A 35 4.55 -3.96 18.01
CA ARG A 35 5.19 -3.39 19.22
C ARG A 35 4.29 -3.44 20.45
N HIS A 36 2.98 -3.42 20.22
CA HIS A 36 1.99 -3.39 21.29
C HIS A 36 1.45 -4.77 21.67
N MET A 37 1.81 -5.80 20.87
CA MET A 37 1.44 -7.20 21.12
C MET A 37 2.45 -8.01 21.94
N ALA A 38 3.32 -7.37 22.72
CA ALA A 38 4.45 -7.96 23.45
C ALA A 38 4.26 -9.44 23.85
N GLY A 39 4.96 -10.35 23.14
CA GLY A 39 4.94 -11.79 23.42
C GLY A 39 3.72 -12.55 22.88
N LYS A 40 2.79 -11.89 22.18
CA LYS A 40 1.62 -12.51 21.54
C LYS A 40 1.86 -12.73 20.05
N ASP A 41 1.14 -13.69 19.47
CA ASP A 41 1.24 -14.05 18.04
C ASP A 41 0.14 -13.35 17.22
N GLU A 42 0.55 -12.47 16.30
CA GLU A 42 -0.35 -11.77 15.38
C GLU A 42 -1.10 -12.71 14.42
N ASN A 43 -0.68 -13.98 14.29
CA ASN A 43 -1.40 -14.99 13.52
C ASN A 43 -2.47 -15.73 14.35
N ASN A 44 -2.47 -15.56 15.66
CA ASN A 44 -3.45 -16.16 16.54
C ASN A 44 -4.75 -15.34 16.56
N ALA A 45 -5.86 -15.97 16.09
CA ALA A 45 -7.15 -15.30 15.98
C ALA A 45 -7.70 -14.79 17.32
N LYS A 46 -7.42 -15.51 18.43
CA LYS A 46 -7.86 -15.11 19.78
C LYS A 46 -7.12 -13.84 20.22
N GLU A 47 -5.80 -13.82 20.05
CA GLU A 47 -4.96 -12.70 20.46
C GLU A 47 -5.25 -11.44 19.64
N MET A 48 -5.46 -11.60 18.32
CA MET A 48 -5.93 -10.50 17.47
C MET A 48 -7.35 -10.02 17.86
N GLY A 49 -8.21 -10.93 18.32
CA GLY A 49 -9.53 -10.57 18.87
C GLY A 49 -9.43 -9.71 20.13
N GLU A 50 -8.48 -10.00 21.01
CA GLU A 50 -8.22 -9.17 22.23
C GLU A 50 -7.75 -7.76 21.85
N LEU A 51 -6.88 -7.62 20.81
CA LEU A 51 -6.47 -6.33 20.28
C LEU A 51 -7.68 -5.52 19.76
N VAL A 52 -8.55 -6.18 18.99
CA VAL A 52 -9.78 -5.54 18.48
C VAL A 52 -10.66 -5.05 19.63
N GLN A 53 -10.86 -5.88 20.66
CA GLN A 53 -11.64 -5.48 21.83
C GLN A 53 -11.04 -4.26 22.55
N THR A 54 -9.72 -4.19 22.67
CA THR A 54 -9.03 -3.04 23.24
C THR A 54 -9.25 -1.79 22.39
N ALA A 55 -9.12 -1.91 21.07
CA ALA A 55 -9.36 -0.80 20.15
C ALA A 55 -10.82 -0.33 20.18
N ASP A 56 -11.79 -1.25 20.23
CA ASP A 56 -13.21 -0.95 20.34
C ASP A 56 -13.53 -0.24 21.66
N LYS A 57 -12.88 -0.65 22.77
CA LYS A 57 -13.01 0.01 24.07
C LYS A 57 -12.53 1.46 23.98
N LEU A 58 -11.33 1.71 23.44
CA LEU A 58 -10.79 3.06 23.26
C LEU A 58 -11.70 3.92 22.36
N LYS A 59 -12.17 3.35 21.25
CA LYS A 59 -13.12 4.00 20.33
C LYS A 59 -14.39 4.42 21.04
N HIS A 60 -14.94 3.54 21.87
CA HIS A 60 -16.17 3.80 22.63
C HIS A 60 -15.95 4.83 23.74
N ASP A 61 -14.92 4.66 24.58
CA ASP A 61 -14.71 5.48 25.76
C ASP A 61 -14.38 6.93 25.40
N TYR A 62 -13.61 7.14 24.32
CA TYR A 62 -13.21 8.49 23.88
C TYR A 62 -14.04 9.05 22.72
N GLN A 63 -14.97 8.28 22.16
CA GLN A 63 -15.77 8.66 20.97
C GLN A 63 -14.87 9.15 19.83
N CYS A 64 -13.83 8.36 19.49
CA CYS A 64 -12.79 8.71 18.53
C CYS A 64 -12.58 7.60 17.50
N ALA A 65 -11.85 7.88 16.43
CA ALA A 65 -11.30 6.84 15.56
C ALA A 65 -10.05 6.21 16.21
N VAL A 66 -9.84 4.90 15.97
CA VAL A 66 -8.60 4.20 16.36
C VAL A 66 -7.94 3.67 15.09
N MET A 67 -6.70 4.07 14.83
CA MET A 67 -5.89 3.62 13.70
C MET A 67 -4.82 2.64 14.19
N LEU A 68 -4.81 1.45 13.61
CA LEU A 68 -3.82 0.42 13.88
C LEU A 68 -2.83 0.38 12.71
N VAL A 69 -1.58 0.72 12.95
CA VAL A 69 -0.50 0.60 11.97
C VAL A 69 0.04 -0.83 12.02
N HIS A 70 -0.05 -1.54 10.90
CA HIS A 70 0.30 -2.95 10.84
C HIS A 70 1.14 -3.27 9.60
N HIS A 71 2.14 -4.13 9.75
CA HIS A 71 2.98 -4.54 8.63
C HIS A 71 2.28 -5.57 7.75
N THR A 72 2.58 -5.53 6.44
CA THR A 72 2.17 -6.57 5.49
C THR A 72 3.01 -7.85 5.66
N GLY A 73 2.48 -9.00 5.22
CA GLY A 73 3.20 -10.27 5.24
C GLY A 73 4.38 -10.30 4.25
N HIS A 74 5.47 -10.98 4.61
CA HIS A 74 6.62 -11.14 3.71
C HIS A 74 6.27 -11.86 2.40
N ASN A 75 5.40 -12.87 2.46
CA ASN A 75 5.03 -13.68 1.30
C ASN A 75 3.84 -13.12 0.51
N ASN A 76 3.13 -12.14 1.05
CA ASN A 76 2.01 -11.48 0.40
C ASN A 76 1.94 -10.02 0.85
N GLN A 77 2.59 -9.15 0.09
CA GLN A 77 2.64 -7.71 0.37
C GLN A 77 1.30 -6.99 0.15
N ASP A 78 0.31 -7.71 -0.41
CA ASP A 78 -1.04 -7.18 -0.65
C ASP A 78 -2.00 -7.41 0.52
N ARG A 79 -1.51 -7.93 1.64
CA ARG A 79 -2.35 -8.28 2.78
C ARG A 79 -1.63 -8.01 4.10
N ALA A 80 -2.35 -7.41 5.06
CA ALA A 80 -1.89 -7.34 6.45
C ALA A 80 -1.55 -8.74 6.98
N ARG A 81 -0.53 -8.83 7.80
CA ARG A 81 -0.23 -10.05 8.55
C ARG A 81 -1.38 -10.39 9.47
N GLY A 82 -1.51 -11.67 9.84
CA GLY A 82 -2.41 -12.12 10.87
C GLY A 82 -3.70 -12.74 10.37
N SER A 83 -4.59 -12.97 11.32
CA SER A 83 -5.85 -13.70 11.14
C SER A 83 -6.81 -12.99 10.18
N THR A 84 -7.53 -13.78 9.36
CA THR A 84 -8.64 -13.27 8.54
C THR A 84 -9.76 -12.64 9.36
N ALA A 85 -9.92 -13.08 10.61
CA ALA A 85 -10.89 -12.52 11.55
C ALA A 85 -10.58 -11.04 11.86
N PHE A 86 -9.29 -10.65 11.91
CA PHE A 86 -8.88 -9.26 12.11
C PHE A 86 -9.40 -8.36 10.99
N LYS A 87 -9.19 -8.75 9.72
CA LYS A 87 -9.75 -7.99 8.58
C LYS A 87 -11.28 -7.86 8.66
N GLY A 88 -11.95 -8.89 9.16
CA GLY A 88 -13.41 -8.87 9.36
C GLY A 88 -13.85 -7.76 10.32
N ALA A 89 -13.09 -7.52 11.38
CA ALA A 89 -13.41 -6.57 12.44
C ALA A 89 -13.15 -5.09 12.07
N LEU A 90 -12.28 -4.81 11.10
CA LEU A 90 -11.96 -3.45 10.69
C LEU A 90 -13.14 -2.79 9.96
N ASP A 91 -13.38 -1.52 10.23
CA ASP A 91 -14.31 -0.68 9.45
C ASP A 91 -13.67 -0.24 8.12
N THR A 92 -12.39 0.14 8.16
CA THR A 92 -11.62 0.57 6.99
C THR A 92 -10.25 -0.12 6.99
N GLU A 93 -9.80 -0.59 5.83
CA GLU A 93 -8.44 -1.09 5.62
C GLU A 93 -7.79 -0.28 4.51
N ILE A 94 -6.66 0.36 4.83
CA ILE A 94 -5.87 1.18 3.90
C ILE A 94 -4.53 0.48 3.71
N LEU A 95 -4.19 0.18 2.48
CA LEU A 95 -2.90 -0.40 2.11
C LEU A 95 -1.98 0.70 1.60
N VAL A 96 -0.79 0.78 2.18
CA VAL A 96 0.28 1.69 1.75
C VAL A 96 1.43 0.85 1.22
N LYS A 97 1.79 1.05 -0.04
CA LYS A 97 2.88 0.33 -0.72
C LYS A 97 3.90 1.28 -1.28
N SER A 98 5.17 0.90 -1.21
CA SER A 98 6.21 1.54 -2.02
C SER A 98 6.28 0.88 -3.39
N LEU A 99 6.28 1.67 -4.45
CA LEU A 99 6.60 1.26 -5.81
C LEU A 99 7.95 1.86 -6.17
N GLY A 100 9.00 1.01 -6.23
CA GLY A 100 10.35 1.50 -6.42
C GLY A 100 10.86 2.36 -5.25
N GLU A 101 11.79 3.27 -5.53
CA GLU A 101 12.43 4.07 -4.48
C GLU A 101 11.58 5.26 -4.02
N ASN A 102 10.89 5.91 -4.95
CA ASN A 102 10.26 7.21 -4.68
C ASN A 102 8.75 7.23 -4.72
N ASP A 103 8.11 6.19 -5.24
CA ASP A 103 6.66 6.15 -5.39
C ASP A 103 5.98 5.43 -4.21
N ILE A 104 4.88 6.00 -3.74
CA ILE A 104 4.00 5.40 -2.73
C ILE A 104 2.59 5.32 -3.31
N ILE A 105 1.97 4.16 -3.17
CA ILE A 105 0.55 3.95 -3.48
C ILE A 105 -0.23 3.78 -2.19
N VAL A 106 -1.37 4.44 -2.10
CA VAL A 106 -2.34 4.32 -1.03
C VAL A 106 -3.66 3.83 -1.63
N SER A 107 -4.11 2.64 -1.25
CA SER A 107 -5.36 2.05 -1.72
C SER A 107 -6.29 1.69 -0.56
N CYS A 108 -7.60 1.74 -0.83
CA CYS A 108 -8.62 1.30 0.11
C CYS A 108 -8.96 -0.17 -0.20
N GLU A 109 -8.57 -1.08 0.71
CA GLU A 109 -8.82 -2.52 0.57
C GLU A 109 -10.17 -2.94 1.17
N LYS A 110 -10.68 -2.14 2.12
CA LYS A 110 -11.99 -2.32 2.73
C LYS A 110 -12.56 -0.97 3.18
N GLN A 111 -13.85 -0.79 2.97
CA GLN A 111 -14.67 0.28 3.53
C GLN A 111 -16.05 -0.31 3.87
N LYS A 112 -16.47 -0.25 5.14
CA LYS A 112 -17.70 -0.90 5.60
C LYS A 112 -18.95 -0.11 5.21
N ASP A 113 -18.99 1.17 5.54
CA ASP A 113 -20.22 1.97 5.49
C ASP A 113 -20.21 3.03 4.36
N GLY A 114 -19.38 2.84 3.34
CA GLY A 114 -19.26 3.77 2.22
C GLY A 114 -18.49 3.21 1.03
N PRO A 115 -18.41 3.95 -0.06
CA PRO A 115 -17.61 3.56 -1.20
C PRO A 115 -16.11 3.61 -0.86
N GLN A 116 -15.36 2.70 -1.43
CA GLN A 116 -13.91 2.77 -1.36
C GLN A 116 -13.41 4.01 -2.12
N PHE A 117 -12.44 4.73 -1.56
CA PHE A 117 -11.80 5.83 -2.26
C PHE A 117 -10.89 5.32 -3.38
N ASP A 118 -10.67 6.17 -4.38
CA ASP A 118 -9.79 5.86 -5.49
C ASP A 118 -8.33 5.77 -5.02
N THR A 119 -7.58 4.83 -5.61
CA THR A 119 -6.16 4.68 -5.31
C THR A 119 -5.41 5.99 -5.58
N MET A 120 -4.62 6.42 -4.62
CA MET A 120 -3.80 7.62 -4.68
C MET A 120 -2.33 7.25 -4.85
N GLN A 121 -1.61 8.02 -5.63
CA GLN A 121 -0.15 7.91 -5.77
C GLN A 121 0.52 9.15 -5.23
N PHE A 122 1.64 8.95 -4.56
CA PHE A 122 2.47 10.02 -4.01
C PHE A 122 3.92 9.79 -4.41
N LEU A 123 4.66 10.88 -4.62
CA LEU A 123 6.11 10.90 -4.73
C LEU A 123 6.72 11.33 -3.41
N LYS A 124 7.80 10.65 -3.02
CA LYS A 124 8.68 11.12 -1.94
C LYS A 124 9.54 12.27 -2.48
N VAL A 125 9.37 13.43 -1.91
CA VAL A 125 10.16 14.63 -2.23
C VAL A 125 11.06 14.92 -1.06
N SER A 126 12.36 15.07 -1.33
CA SER A 126 13.31 15.46 -0.29
C SER A 126 13.05 16.90 0.15
N VAL A 127 12.89 17.09 1.44
CA VAL A 127 12.74 18.38 2.11
C VAL A 127 13.67 18.32 3.34
N ASP A 128 14.85 18.90 3.21
CA ASP A 128 15.87 18.83 4.26
C ASP A 128 15.36 19.38 5.61
N PRO A 129 15.49 18.63 6.73
CA PRO A 129 16.11 17.33 6.93
C PRO A 129 15.15 16.13 6.85
N SER A 130 14.07 16.20 6.08
CA SER A 130 12.99 15.20 6.03
C SER A 130 12.56 14.90 4.59
N ILE A 131 11.46 14.17 4.45
CA ILE A 131 10.77 13.94 3.18
C ILE A 131 9.31 14.41 3.29
N ALA A 132 8.78 14.93 2.20
CA ALA A 132 7.36 15.21 2.03
C ALA A 132 6.74 14.24 1.00
N LEU A 133 5.44 14.05 1.07
CA LEU A 133 4.68 13.31 0.08
C LEU A 133 3.95 14.31 -0.83
N GLN A 134 4.27 14.28 -2.10
CA GLN A 134 3.57 15.06 -3.12
C GLN A 134 2.58 14.15 -3.84
N GLN A 135 1.30 14.45 -3.74
CA GLN A 135 0.29 13.72 -4.50
C GLN A 135 0.49 13.91 -5.99
N VAL A 136 0.49 12.82 -6.71
CA VAL A 136 0.53 12.81 -8.17
C VAL A 136 -0.85 12.44 -8.66
N ILE A 137 -1.47 13.33 -9.44
CA ILE A 137 -2.73 13.02 -10.13
C ILE A 137 -2.34 12.15 -11.35
N ARG A 138 -2.08 10.87 -11.08
CA ARG A 138 -2.00 9.84 -12.13
C ARG A 138 -3.12 8.87 -11.84
N SER A 139 -3.90 8.51 -12.84
CA SER A 139 -4.81 7.39 -12.70
C SER A 139 -3.99 6.11 -12.59
N VAL A 140 -3.88 5.58 -11.37
CA VAL A 140 -3.38 4.22 -11.18
C VAL A 140 -4.42 3.29 -11.80
N PRO A 141 -4.05 2.44 -12.76
CA PRO A 141 -5.02 1.56 -13.39
C PRO A 141 -5.67 0.68 -12.32
N LYS A 142 -7.00 0.68 -12.23
CA LYS A 142 -7.80 -0.21 -11.35
C LYS A 142 -7.67 -1.70 -11.76
N VAL A 143 -6.69 -2.03 -12.59
CA VAL A 143 -6.51 -3.36 -13.17
C VAL A 143 -5.53 -4.14 -12.33
N LYS A 144 -6.00 -5.22 -11.70
CA LYS A 144 -5.12 -6.15 -10.98
C LYS A 144 -4.13 -6.77 -11.96
N LEU A 145 -2.86 -6.36 -11.84
CA LEU A 145 -1.75 -6.86 -12.65
C LEU A 145 -1.11 -8.06 -11.97
N THR A 146 -0.62 -9.02 -12.76
CA THR A 146 0.28 -10.07 -12.25
C THR A 146 1.65 -9.47 -11.95
N SER A 147 2.50 -10.18 -11.18
CA SER A 147 3.84 -9.70 -10.82
C SER A 147 4.69 -9.26 -12.03
N ASN A 148 4.64 -10.02 -13.13
CA ASN A 148 5.36 -9.68 -14.36
C ASN A 148 4.75 -8.47 -15.09
N GLN A 149 3.44 -8.31 -15.07
CA GLN A 149 2.75 -7.15 -15.63
C GLN A 149 3.05 -5.88 -14.83
N ALA A 150 3.02 -5.98 -13.49
CA ALA A 150 3.39 -4.89 -12.61
C ALA A 150 4.86 -4.48 -12.86
N MET A 151 5.79 -5.45 -12.85
CA MET A 151 7.20 -5.21 -13.15
C MET A 151 7.40 -4.54 -14.51
N ALA A 152 6.69 -4.98 -15.56
CA ALA A 152 6.79 -4.39 -16.87
C ALA A 152 6.32 -2.93 -16.90
N MET A 153 5.24 -2.61 -16.17
CA MET A 153 4.76 -1.24 -16.01
C MET A 153 5.74 -0.38 -15.20
N ASP A 154 6.27 -0.90 -14.09
CA ASP A 154 7.22 -0.18 -13.24
C ASP A 154 8.48 0.21 -14.04
N VAL A 155 9.06 -0.76 -14.76
CA VAL A 155 10.21 -0.52 -15.63
C VAL A 155 9.89 0.51 -16.71
N PHE A 156 8.69 0.45 -17.29
CA PHE A 156 8.23 1.42 -18.29
C PHE A 156 8.15 2.84 -17.71
N TYR A 157 7.54 2.99 -16.53
CA TYR A 157 7.42 4.29 -15.86
C TYR A 157 8.78 4.87 -15.46
N GLU A 158 9.67 4.04 -14.94
CA GLU A 158 11.03 4.47 -14.57
C GLU A 158 11.82 4.95 -15.79
N ALA A 159 11.79 4.19 -16.90
CA ALA A 159 12.49 4.53 -18.13
C ALA A 159 11.97 5.83 -18.77
N THR A 160 10.65 6.06 -18.71
CA THR A 160 10.04 7.29 -19.25
C THR A 160 10.06 8.45 -18.26
N LYS A 161 10.62 8.28 -17.05
CA LYS A 161 10.62 9.25 -15.93
C LYS A 161 9.22 9.82 -15.63
N GLY A 162 8.20 9.02 -15.92
CA GLY A 162 6.82 9.42 -15.78
C GLY A 162 6.40 10.58 -16.69
N ASN A 163 7.20 10.95 -17.66
CA ASN A 163 6.87 12.02 -18.60
C ASN A 163 5.90 11.51 -19.67
N VAL A 164 4.63 11.63 -19.39
CA VAL A 164 3.51 11.10 -20.16
C VAL A 164 3.39 11.73 -21.56
N ALA A 165 4.02 12.87 -21.77
CA ALA A 165 3.70 13.73 -22.91
C ALA A 165 4.66 13.63 -24.09
N SER A 166 5.86 13.05 -23.99
CA SER A 166 6.85 13.33 -25.04
C SER A 166 7.77 12.21 -25.53
N ALA A 167 7.93 11.10 -24.85
CA ALA A 167 8.82 10.05 -25.37
C ALA A 167 8.26 8.66 -25.00
N GLY A 168 7.78 7.95 -26.00
CA GLY A 168 7.52 6.51 -25.87
C GLY A 168 8.83 5.77 -25.63
N LEU A 169 8.75 4.57 -25.09
CA LEU A 169 9.87 3.66 -24.87
C LEU A 169 9.94 2.64 -26.01
N ALA A 170 11.13 2.48 -26.60
CA ALA A 170 11.33 1.50 -27.66
C ALA A 170 11.25 0.07 -27.11
N LEU A 171 10.71 -0.87 -27.90
CA LEU A 171 10.50 -2.26 -27.50
C LEU A 171 11.78 -2.92 -26.97
N ASP A 172 12.90 -2.76 -27.67
CA ASP A 172 14.16 -3.42 -27.31
C ASP A 172 14.75 -2.86 -26.03
N GLU A 173 14.66 -1.55 -25.82
CA GLU A 173 15.10 -0.89 -24.60
C GLU A 173 14.26 -1.35 -23.41
N TRP A 174 12.94 -1.35 -23.56
CA TRP A 174 12.03 -1.82 -22.51
C TRP A 174 12.26 -3.28 -22.14
N ARG A 175 12.45 -4.15 -23.17
CA ARG A 175 12.76 -5.57 -22.96
C ARG A 175 14.08 -5.76 -22.21
N LEU A 176 15.11 -4.99 -22.56
CA LEU A 176 16.40 -5.05 -21.88
C LEU A 176 16.26 -4.72 -20.39
N LEU A 177 15.65 -3.60 -20.07
CA LEU A 177 15.42 -3.14 -18.69
C LEU A 177 14.56 -4.13 -17.88
N PHE A 178 13.52 -4.70 -18.50
CA PHE A 178 12.73 -5.75 -17.86
C PHE A 178 13.55 -6.99 -17.54
N ASN A 179 14.37 -7.45 -18.51
CA ASN A 179 15.20 -8.65 -18.36
C ASN A 179 16.29 -8.47 -17.29
N GLU A 180 16.83 -7.28 -17.11
CA GLU A 180 17.78 -6.96 -16.04
C GLU A 180 17.12 -7.10 -14.65
N ARG A 181 15.87 -6.69 -14.50
CA ARG A 181 15.15 -6.72 -13.24
C ARG A 181 14.51 -8.08 -12.92
N HIS A 182 14.20 -8.87 -13.97
CA HIS A 182 13.51 -10.14 -13.80
C HIS A 182 14.45 -11.26 -13.30
N THR A 183 14.04 -11.96 -12.23
CA THR A 183 14.84 -12.97 -11.51
C THR A 183 14.88 -14.36 -12.18
N GLY A 184 14.32 -14.54 -13.36
CA GLY A 184 14.31 -15.82 -14.08
C GLY A 184 15.70 -16.29 -14.50
N ASP A 185 15.90 -17.61 -14.58
CA ASP A 185 17.21 -18.25 -14.75
C ASP A 185 17.79 -18.17 -16.17
N ASN A 186 16.96 -17.90 -17.20
CA ASN A 186 17.43 -17.83 -18.57
C ASN A 186 16.70 -16.77 -19.41
N VAL A 187 17.38 -16.28 -20.45
CA VAL A 187 16.89 -15.20 -21.31
C VAL A 187 15.56 -15.55 -21.99
N LYS A 188 15.38 -16.80 -22.47
CA LYS A 188 14.14 -17.23 -23.13
C LYS A 188 12.93 -17.16 -22.19
N SER A 189 13.12 -17.50 -20.93
CA SER A 189 12.07 -17.40 -19.91
C SER A 189 11.68 -15.94 -19.64
N LYS A 190 12.68 -15.07 -19.49
CA LYS A 190 12.50 -13.63 -19.30
C LYS A 190 11.77 -13.00 -20.49
N ASP A 191 12.23 -13.27 -21.71
CA ASP A 191 11.60 -12.76 -22.94
C ASP A 191 10.15 -13.23 -23.08
N THR A 192 9.86 -14.47 -22.72
CA THR A 192 8.48 -15.00 -22.72
C THR A 192 7.60 -14.30 -21.71
N ALA A 193 8.13 -14.06 -20.50
CA ALA A 193 7.43 -13.33 -19.44
C ALA A 193 7.15 -11.88 -19.86
N PHE A 194 8.14 -11.19 -20.39
CA PHE A 194 8.03 -9.85 -20.94
C PHE A 194 6.98 -9.75 -22.05
N ARG A 195 7.07 -10.62 -23.07
CA ARG A 195 6.13 -10.63 -24.19
C ARG A 195 4.69 -10.78 -23.71
N ARG A 196 4.41 -11.76 -22.85
CA ARG A 196 3.06 -11.97 -22.26
C ARG A 196 2.58 -10.78 -21.45
N ALA A 197 3.45 -10.20 -20.63
CA ALA A 197 3.10 -9.01 -19.83
C ALA A 197 2.74 -7.84 -20.76
N ARG A 198 3.59 -7.53 -21.73
CA ARG A 198 3.41 -6.47 -22.72
C ARG A 198 2.10 -6.60 -23.51
N GLU A 199 1.83 -7.80 -24.07
CA GLU A 199 0.60 -8.07 -24.84
C GLU A 199 -0.64 -7.74 -24.00
N VAL A 200 -0.71 -8.22 -22.76
CA VAL A 200 -1.84 -7.96 -21.88
C VAL A 200 -1.97 -6.47 -21.50
N LEU A 201 -0.85 -5.77 -21.30
CA LEU A 201 -0.89 -4.34 -20.97
C LEU A 201 -1.44 -3.51 -22.15
N VAL A 202 -1.11 -3.88 -23.39
CA VAL A 202 -1.66 -3.25 -24.59
C VAL A 202 -3.14 -3.61 -24.78
N ASP A 203 -3.50 -4.91 -24.68
CA ASP A 203 -4.89 -5.37 -24.82
C ASP A 203 -5.84 -4.72 -23.82
N ARG A 204 -5.34 -4.46 -22.62
CA ARG A 204 -6.10 -3.75 -21.56
C ARG A 204 -6.16 -2.25 -21.75
N GLY A 205 -5.46 -1.70 -22.74
CA GLY A 205 -5.39 -0.28 -23.05
C GLY A 205 -4.59 0.54 -22.04
N LEU A 206 -3.74 -0.13 -21.25
CA LEU A 206 -2.79 0.52 -20.32
C LEU A 206 -1.59 1.10 -21.05
N LEU A 207 -1.20 0.47 -22.14
CA LEU A 207 -0.18 0.94 -23.07
C LEU A 207 -0.72 0.98 -24.48
N LYS A 208 -0.16 1.85 -25.31
CA LYS A 208 -0.35 1.92 -26.75
C LYS A 208 0.98 1.64 -27.41
N CYS A 209 0.94 1.00 -28.59
CA CYS A 209 2.12 0.73 -29.41
C CYS A 209 1.92 1.38 -30.79
N SER A 210 2.93 2.10 -31.23
CA SER A 210 3.02 2.63 -32.58
C SER A 210 4.47 2.50 -33.07
N ASN A 211 4.71 1.75 -34.13
CA ASN A 211 6.05 1.52 -34.71
C ASN A 211 7.09 1.05 -33.66
N ASP A 212 6.73 0.03 -32.86
CA ASP A 212 7.55 -0.51 -31.76
C ASP A 212 7.95 0.50 -30.68
N ILE A 213 7.29 1.65 -30.63
CA ILE A 213 7.38 2.61 -29.54
C ILE A 213 6.12 2.51 -28.69
N TYR A 214 6.31 2.32 -27.39
CA TYR A 214 5.24 2.18 -26.40
C TYR A 214 5.03 3.48 -25.66
N SER A 215 3.79 3.86 -25.49
CA SER A 215 3.36 5.02 -24.70
C SER A 215 2.18 4.65 -23.79
N LEU A 216 1.86 5.50 -22.83
CA LEU A 216 0.71 5.28 -21.95
C LEU A 216 -0.58 5.25 -22.77
N GLY A 217 -1.43 4.29 -22.47
CA GLY A 217 -2.75 4.15 -23.06
C GLY A 217 -3.81 4.99 -22.36
N ASP A 218 -4.99 5.12 -22.96
CA ASP A 218 -6.10 5.95 -22.42
C ASP A 218 -6.65 5.44 -21.09
N LYS A 219 -6.43 4.17 -20.77
CA LYS A 219 -6.83 3.56 -19.49
C LYS A 219 -5.72 3.57 -18.44
N ALA A 220 -4.55 4.11 -18.79
CA ALA A 220 -3.45 4.35 -17.87
C ALA A 220 -3.44 5.80 -17.34
N THR A 221 -4.32 6.65 -17.87
CA THR A 221 -4.51 8.05 -17.46
C THR A 221 -5.72 8.26 -16.58
#